data_7660b199c4c81c1a33d3c08b8d1e4372
#
_entry.id   7660b199c4c81c1a33d3c08b8d1e4372
#
_cell.length_a   1.000
_cell.length_b   1.000
_cell.length_c   1.000
_cell.angle_alpha   90.00
_cell.angle_beta   90.00
_cell.angle_gamma   90.00
#
_symmetry.space_group_name_H-M   'P 1'
#
loop_
_entity.id
_entity.type
_entity.pdbx_description
1 polymer ?
#
loop_
_entity_poly.entity_id
_entity_poly.type
_entity_poly.pdbx_seq_one_letter_code
_entity_poly.pdbx_strand_id
1 'polypeptide(L)'
;ACQAFLQFMTECRHFAFSTDLQIALQKDGHNLDSALSQDKYDVLLAYLLTPTGLDYANQPKGLIKFHAYTDHTRTPFEEHLVEAAEYAQDASFVAHVHFTVPAQHQQTIQASLALVQERYGQKGCQFDLSYSVQKPSTDTIAVDPHNIPFRGNGARLVFRPGGHGALLENLNDLQGDIIFIKNIDNVLPDRLKADTYRYKKLLCGYLLQLQQEIFSSIERLESSSSTEQVIQEGLSFVQDKLSLIP
;
A
#
# COMPACT_ATOMS: atom_id res chain seq x y z
N ALA A 1 30.32 -12.82 6.29
CA ALA A 1 28.95 -12.34 6.16
C ALA A 1 28.96 -10.90 5.63
N CYS A 2 27.96 -10.51 4.85
CA CYS A 2 27.79 -9.12 4.41
C CYS A 2 27.52 -8.23 5.63
N GLN A 3 28.11 -7.02 5.68
CA GLN A 3 27.93 -6.09 6.81
C GLN A 3 26.45 -5.80 7.10
N ALA A 4 25.62 -5.62 6.04
CA ALA A 4 24.19 -5.42 6.20
C ALA A 4 23.47 -6.60 6.88
N PHE A 5 23.91 -7.83 6.63
CA PHE A 5 23.36 -9.01 7.30
C PHE A 5 23.71 -9.03 8.79
N LEU A 6 24.96 -8.73 9.14
CA LEU A 6 25.38 -8.67 10.55
C LEU A 6 24.64 -7.56 11.30
N GLN A 7 24.48 -6.41 10.68
CA GLN A 7 23.68 -5.31 11.24
C GLN A 7 22.21 -5.73 11.44
N PHE A 8 21.59 -6.37 10.45
CA PHE A 8 20.23 -6.90 10.57
C PHE A 8 20.11 -7.86 11.77
N MET A 9 21.05 -8.79 11.93
CA MET A 9 21.05 -9.73 13.05
C MET A 9 21.21 -9.03 14.40
N THR A 10 22.11 -8.05 14.50
CA THR A 10 22.31 -7.26 15.73
C THR A 10 21.04 -6.49 16.11
N GLU A 11 20.34 -5.93 15.12
CA GLU A 11 19.12 -5.14 15.33
C GLU A 11 17.84 -6.00 15.41
N CYS A 12 17.92 -7.30 15.22
CA CYS A 12 16.76 -8.22 15.13
C CYS A 12 15.82 -8.10 16.34
N ARG A 13 16.35 -7.80 17.53
CA ARG A 13 15.60 -7.60 18.77
C ARG A 13 14.74 -6.32 18.80
N HIS A 14 15.02 -5.38 17.92
CA HIS A 14 14.35 -4.07 17.87
C HIS A 14 13.26 -3.98 16.78
N PHE A 15 13.16 -4.99 15.94
CA PHE A 15 12.12 -5.01 14.91
C PHE A 15 10.74 -5.34 15.48
N ALA A 16 9.70 -4.88 14.82
CA ALA A 16 8.31 -5.07 15.23
C ALA A 16 7.89 -6.55 15.39
N PHE A 17 8.58 -7.45 14.71
CA PHE A 17 8.34 -8.89 14.78
C PHE A 17 9.15 -9.62 15.86
N SER A 18 10.01 -8.94 16.60
CA SER A 18 10.96 -9.58 17.53
C SER A 18 10.28 -10.42 18.60
N THR A 19 9.17 -9.95 19.14
CA THR A 19 8.36 -10.69 20.14
C THR A 19 7.78 -11.97 19.54
N ASP A 20 7.25 -11.92 18.32
CA ASP A 20 6.71 -13.11 17.66
C ASP A 20 7.81 -14.13 17.35
N LEU A 21 8.98 -13.65 16.90
CA LEU A 21 10.14 -14.49 16.66
C LEU A 21 10.60 -15.17 17.96
N GLN A 22 10.65 -14.43 19.07
CA GLN A 22 10.99 -14.99 20.37
C GLN A 22 9.97 -16.05 20.83
N ILE A 23 8.67 -15.79 20.67
CA ILE A 23 7.61 -16.77 20.99
C ILE A 23 7.76 -18.03 20.13
N ALA A 24 8.03 -17.88 18.82
CA ALA A 24 8.24 -19.01 17.93
C ALA A 24 9.46 -19.84 18.35
N LEU A 25 10.59 -19.21 18.65
CA LEU A 25 11.80 -19.86 19.13
C LEU A 25 11.59 -20.61 20.46
N GLN A 26 10.86 -20.01 21.41
CA GLN A 26 10.61 -20.59 22.73
C GLN A 26 9.80 -21.88 22.69
N LYS A 27 8.92 -22.06 21.69
CA LYS A 27 8.13 -23.29 21.52
C LYS A 27 9.01 -24.55 21.40
N ASP A 28 10.18 -24.38 20.78
CA ASP A 28 11.13 -25.49 20.56
C ASP A 28 12.38 -25.37 21.45
N GLY A 29 12.28 -24.61 22.56
CA GLY A 29 13.35 -24.48 23.56
C GLY A 29 14.52 -23.58 23.16
N HIS A 30 14.38 -22.79 22.09
CA HIS A 30 15.38 -21.79 21.70
C HIS A 30 15.10 -20.44 22.37
N ASN A 31 16.13 -19.61 22.48
CA ASN A 31 16.03 -18.25 23.00
C ASN A 31 16.73 -17.28 22.06
N LEU A 32 16.07 -16.16 21.75
CA LEU A 32 16.55 -15.16 20.78
C LEU A 32 17.92 -14.58 21.18
N ASP A 33 18.08 -14.17 22.46
CA ASP A 33 19.32 -13.56 22.93
C ASP A 33 20.49 -14.56 22.94
N SER A 34 20.21 -15.81 23.32
CA SER A 34 21.20 -16.89 23.28
C SER A 34 21.62 -17.22 21.86
N ALA A 35 20.66 -17.25 20.93
CA ALA A 35 20.94 -17.51 19.53
C ALA A 35 21.77 -16.38 18.88
N LEU A 36 21.46 -15.12 19.20
CA LEU A 36 22.24 -13.96 18.75
C LEU A 36 23.67 -13.97 19.34
N SER A 37 23.83 -14.23 20.65
CA SER A 37 25.13 -14.23 21.31
C SER A 37 26.04 -15.39 20.89
N GLN A 38 25.46 -16.47 20.36
CA GLN A 38 26.19 -17.67 19.89
C GLN A 38 26.29 -17.69 18.35
N ASP A 39 25.95 -16.60 17.66
CA ASP A 39 25.95 -16.50 16.20
C ASP A 39 25.17 -17.62 15.47
N LYS A 40 24.10 -18.15 16.10
CA LYS A 40 23.22 -19.18 15.54
C LYS A 40 22.26 -18.57 14.51
N TYR A 41 22.81 -17.93 13.50
CA TYR A 41 22.02 -17.22 12.47
C TYR A 41 21.19 -18.14 11.60
N ASP A 42 21.63 -19.37 11.38
CA ASP A 42 20.88 -20.42 10.68
C ASP A 42 19.56 -20.74 11.37
N VAL A 43 19.58 -20.89 12.70
CA VAL A 43 18.36 -21.08 13.50
C VAL A 43 17.46 -19.84 13.39
N LEU A 44 18.00 -18.64 13.61
CA LEU A 44 17.22 -17.40 13.52
C LEU A 44 16.57 -17.22 12.15
N LEU A 45 17.31 -17.47 11.06
CA LEU A 45 16.78 -17.40 9.71
C LEU A 45 15.71 -18.47 9.45
N ALA A 46 15.90 -19.69 9.95
CA ALA A 46 14.89 -20.73 9.81
C ALA A 46 13.56 -20.32 10.46
N TYR A 47 13.59 -19.77 11.69
CA TYR A 47 12.37 -19.31 12.37
C TYR A 47 11.80 -18.01 11.78
N LEU A 48 12.60 -17.16 11.20
CA LEU A 48 12.12 -15.94 10.55
C LEU A 48 11.47 -16.22 9.20
N LEU A 49 12.10 -17.05 8.37
CA LEU A 49 11.79 -17.16 6.95
C LEU A 49 10.91 -18.36 6.58
N THR A 50 10.88 -19.43 7.40
CA THR A 50 10.20 -20.68 7.05
C THR A 50 8.96 -20.94 7.90
N PRO A 51 8.10 -21.90 7.50
CA PRO A 51 6.91 -22.33 8.27
C PRO A 51 7.20 -22.84 9.69
N THR A 52 8.46 -23.11 10.04
CA THR A 52 8.87 -23.45 11.40
C THR A 52 8.59 -22.29 12.38
N GLY A 53 8.60 -21.06 11.90
CA GLY A 53 8.35 -19.87 12.71
C GLY A 53 7.40 -18.88 12.05
N LEU A 54 7.89 -17.71 11.62
CA LEU A 54 7.07 -16.61 11.09
C LEU A 54 6.74 -16.73 9.59
N ASP A 55 7.42 -17.59 8.87
CA ASP A 55 7.22 -17.85 7.44
C ASP A 55 7.31 -16.61 6.53
N TYR A 56 8.14 -15.63 6.89
CA TYR A 56 8.21 -14.35 6.20
C TYR A 56 8.69 -14.43 4.75
N ALA A 57 9.37 -15.53 4.35
CA ALA A 57 9.72 -15.74 2.95
C ALA A 57 8.48 -15.98 2.05
N ASN A 58 7.39 -16.49 2.61
CA ASN A 58 6.15 -16.80 1.89
C ASN A 58 5.02 -15.81 2.21
N GLN A 59 5.21 -14.88 3.15
CA GLN A 59 4.19 -13.88 3.47
C GLN A 59 4.24 -12.70 2.49
N PRO A 60 3.07 -12.16 2.09
CA PRO A 60 3.04 -10.90 1.37
C PRO A 60 3.52 -9.76 2.27
N LYS A 61 4.25 -8.81 1.69
CA LYS A 61 4.87 -7.68 2.40
C LYS A 61 3.89 -6.94 3.33
N GLY A 62 2.63 -6.84 2.93
CA GLY A 62 1.59 -6.18 3.72
C GLY A 62 1.19 -6.87 5.01
N LEU A 63 1.55 -8.15 5.23
CA LEU A 63 1.31 -8.91 6.46
C LEU A 63 2.53 -8.97 7.40
N ILE A 64 3.69 -8.48 6.96
CA ILE A 64 4.88 -8.39 7.81
C ILE A 64 4.70 -7.23 8.79
N LYS A 65 5.02 -7.41 10.07
CA LYS A 65 4.94 -6.35 11.07
C LYS A 65 5.99 -5.28 10.83
N PHE A 66 5.53 -4.04 10.59
CA PHE A 66 6.40 -2.91 10.26
C PHE A 66 6.68 -2.00 11.46
N HIS A 67 5.66 -1.72 12.26
CA HIS A 67 5.80 -0.77 13.35
C HIS A 67 5.43 -1.39 14.70
N ALA A 68 6.26 -1.12 15.71
CA ALA A 68 6.01 -1.45 17.10
C ALA A 68 5.50 -0.21 17.84
N TYR A 69 4.49 -0.42 18.69
CA TYR A 69 3.92 0.55 19.62
C TYR A 69 4.07 0.02 21.05
N THR A 70 3.63 0.76 22.04
CA THR A 70 3.82 0.40 23.45
C THR A 70 3.15 -0.93 23.81
N ASP A 71 1.97 -1.20 23.24
CA ASP A 71 1.11 -2.33 23.60
C ASP A 71 0.77 -3.26 22.43
N HIS A 72 1.16 -2.91 21.21
CA HIS A 72 0.85 -3.67 20.00
C HIS A 72 1.86 -3.42 18.89
N THR A 73 1.69 -4.16 17.80
CA THR A 73 2.41 -3.95 16.54
C THR A 73 1.42 -3.83 15.41
N ARG A 74 1.82 -3.19 14.30
CA ARG A 74 0.98 -3.07 13.10
C ARG A 74 1.71 -3.54 11.86
N THR A 75 0.93 -4.17 11.00
CA THR A 75 1.28 -4.48 9.61
C THR A 75 1.03 -3.26 8.71
N PRO A 76 1.60 -3.21 7.50
CA PRO A 76 1.24 -2.19 6.51
C PRO A 76 -0.26 -2.11 6.22
N PHE A 77 -0.97 -3.22 6.14
CA PHE A 77 -2.43 -3.20 5.97
C PHE A 77 -3.13 -2.44 7.09
N GLU A 78 -2.76 -2.69 8.34
CA GLU A 78 -3.32 -1.98 9.50
C GLU A 78 -3.01 -0.49 9.46
N GLU A 79 -1.78 -0.12 9.08
CA GLU A 79 -1.39 1.28 8.94
C GLU A 79 -2.19 2.01 7.86
N HIS A 80 -2.52 1.33 6.75
CA HIS A 80 -3.41 1.89 5.72
C HIS A 80 -4.83 2.10 6.22
N LEU A 81 -5.38 1.19 7.04
CA LEU A 81 -6.70 1.39 7.65
C LEU A 81 -6.70 2.60 8.59
N VAL A 82 -5.68 2.73 9.45
CA VAL A 82 -5.53 3.89 10.35
C VAL A 82 -5.46 5.20 9.55
N GLU A 83 -4.73 5.22 8.45
CA GLU A 83 -4.64 6.40 7.58
C GLU A 83 -5.96 6.69 6.85
N ALA A 84 -6.62 5.67 6.30
CA ALA A 84 -7.89 5.82 5.60
C ALA A 84 -8.99 6.40 6.49
N ALA A 85 -9.04 5.97 7.76
CA ALA A 85 -9.93 6.51 8.76
C ALA A 85 -9.77 8.02 9.01
N GLU A 86 -8.64 8.62 8.61
CA GLU A 86 -8.38 10.05 8.82
C GLU A 86 -8.73 10.92 7.62
N TYR A 87 -8.60 10.43 6.40
CA TYR A 87 -8.76 11.28 5.21
C TYR A 87 -9.57 10.65 4.06
N ALA A 88 -10.04 9.41 4.19
CA ALA A 88 -10.78 8.72 3.13
C ALA A 88 -12.19 8.30 3.55
N GLN A 89 -12.77 8.96 4.56
CA GLN A 89 -14.16 8.74 4.96
C GLN A 89 -15.12 9.54 4.07
N ASP A 90 -16.25 8.92 3.76
CA ASP A 90 -17.38 9.60 3.16
C ASP A 90 -18.24 10.34 4.22
N ALA A 91 -19.35 10.94 3.80
CA ALA A 91 -20.30 11.66 4.68
C ALA A 91 -21.00 10.76 5.70
N SER A 92 -20.96 9.43 5.51
CA SER A 92 -21.54 8.43 6.40
C SER A 92 -20.49 7.84 7.37
N PHE A 93 -19.29 8.42 7.42
CA PHE A 93 -18.16 7.94 8.21
C PHE A 93 -17.68 6.54 7.80
N VAL A 94 -17.84 6.17 6.52
CA VAL A 94 -17.31 4.94 5.95
C VAL A 94 -16.03 5.24 5.18
N ALA A 95 -14.94 4.56 5.53
CA ALA A 95 -13.68 4.60 4.76
C ALA A 95 -13.67 3.44 3.76
N HIS A 96 -13.73 3.77 2.47
CA HIS A 96 -13.64 2.79 1.39
C HIS A 96 -12.17 2.51 1.09
N VAL A 97 -11.73 1.27 1.32
CA VAL A 97 -10.33 0.88 1.13
C VAL A 97 -10.25 -0.32 0.20
N HIS A 98 -9.52 -0.16 -0.89
CA HIS A 98 -9.29 -1.20 -1.88
C HIS A 98 -7.85 -1.69 -1.85
N PHE A 99 -7.67 -3.01 -1.83
CA PHE A 99 -6.35 -3.63 -1.92
C PHE A 99 -6.25 -4.50 -3.17
N THR A 100 -5.27 -4.21 -4.02
CA THR A 100 -4.88 -5.16 -5.06
C THR A 100 -3.84 -6.12 -4.49
N VAL A 101 -4.18 -7.41 -4.47
CA VAL A 101 -3.43 -8.44 -3.75
C VAL A 101 -3.07 -9.61 -4.66
N PRO A 102 -2.00 -10.37 -4.39
CA PRO A 102 -1.72 -11.60 -5.11
C PRO A 102 -2.80 -12.65 -4.85
N ALA A 103 -3.24 -13.36 -5.88
CA ALA A 103 -4.32 -14.34 -5.80
C ALA A 103 -4.09 -15.42 -4.71
N GLN A 104 -2.84 -15.91 -4.60
CA GLN A 104 -2.48 -16.94 -3.62
C GLN A 104 -2.58 -16.48 -2.16
N HIS A 105 -2.56 -15.16 -1.90
CA HIS A 105 -2.62 -14.62 -0.55
C HIS A 105 -3.95 -13.94 -0.21
N GLN A 106 -4.88 -13.87 -1.15
CA GLN A 106 -6.13 -13.13 -0.97
C GLN A 106 -6.92 -13.56 0.26
N GLN A 107 -7.13 -14.86 0.44
CA GLN A 107 -7.89 -15.38 1.59
C GLN A 107 -7.21 -15.06 2.94
N THR A 108 -5.88 -15.21 3.02
CA THR A 108 -5.11 -14.91 4.23
C THR A 108 -5.19 -13.42 4.57
N ILE A 109 -5.08 -12.55 3.57
CA ILE A 109 -5.18 -11.09 3.74
C ILE A 109 -6.60 -10.72 4.20
N GLN A 110 -7.63 -11.24 3.57
CA GLN A 110 -9.03 -11.00 3.95
C GLN A 110 -9.31 -11.41 5.40
N ALA A 111 -8.88 -12.61 5.79
CA ALA A 111 -9.05 -13.09 7.16
C ALA A 111 -8.30 -12.22 8.18
N SER A 112 -7.08 -11.82 7.87
CA SER A 112 -6.29 -10.91 8.73
C SER A 112 -6.97 -9.55 8.90
N LEU A 113 -7.44 -8.95 7.80
CA LEU A 113 -8.09 -7.64 7.82
C LEU A 113 -9.46 -7.67 8.51
N ALA A 114 -10.22 -8.74 8.39
CA ALA A 114 -11.49 -8.91 9.10
C ALA A 114 -11.31 -8.82 10.62
N LEU A 115 -10.22 -9.39 11.17
CA LEU A 115 -9.92 -9.33 12.60
C LEU A 115 -9.53 -7.92 13.08
N VAL A 116 -8.83 -7.16 12.25
CA VAL A 116 -8.37 -5.80 12.64
C VAL A 116 -9.40 -4.73 12.33
N GLN A 117 -10.31 -4.95 11.40
CA GLN A 117 -11.38 -4.03 11.06
C GLN A 117 -12.21 -3.67 12.30
N GLU A 118 -12.56 -4.65 13.13
CA GLU A 118 -13.28 -4.42 14.39
C GLU A 118 -12.50 -3.53 15.36
N ARG A 119 -11.19 -3.71 15.47
CA ARG A 119 -10.32 -2.92 16.35
C ARG A 119 -10.29 -1.44 15.98
N TYR A 120 -10.24 -1.13 14.69
CA TYR A 120 -10.11 0.25 14.20
C TYR A 120 -11.46 0.93 13.95
N GLY A 121 -12.53 0.17 13.71
CA GLY A 121 -13.90 0.67 13.57
C GLY A 121 -14.49 1.27 14.87
N GLN A 122 -13.96 0.93 16.04
CA GLN A 122 -14.44 1.42 17.34
C GLN A 122 -14.30 2.94 17.55
N LYS A 123 -13.61 3.66 16.67
CA LYS A 123 -13.44 5.13 16.70
C LYS A 123 -14.51 5.91 15.91
N GLY A 124 -15.62 5.27 15.57
CA GLY A 124 -16.72 5.89 14.80
C GLY A 124 -16.55 5.81 13.28
N CYS A 125 -15.44 5.25 12.78
CA CYS A 125 -15.24 4.96 11.37
C CYS A 125 -15.64 3.52 11.07
N GLN A 126 -16.41 3.31 10.00
CA GLN A 126 -16.65 1.99 9.42
C GLN A 126 -15.73 1.81 8.22
N PHE A 127 -15.32 0.56 7.95
CA PHE A 127 -14.52 0.24 6.78
C PHE A 127 -15.32 -0.59 5.79
N ASP A 128 -15.32 -0.17 4.54
CA ASP A 128 -15.74 -0.97 3.40
C ASP A 128 -14.48 -1.45 2.68
N LEU A 129 -14.14 -2.74 2.86
CA LEU A 129 -12.92 -3.33 2.33
C LEU A 129 -13.22 -4.12 1.07
N SER A 130 -12.58 -3.74 -0.02
CA SER A 130 -12.66 -4.43 -1.30
C SER A 130 -11.29 -4.92 -1.78
N TYR A 131 -11.30 -5.92 -2.65
CA TYR A 131 -10.08 -6.58 -3.09
C TYR A 131 -10.13 -6.88 -4.59
N SER A 132 -8.99 -6.72 -5.26
CA SER A 132 -8.81 -7.21 -6.63
C SER A 132 -7.48 -7.95 -6.76
N VAL A 133 -7.37 -8.69 -7.86
CA VAL A 133 -6.13 -9.33 -8.30
C VAL A 133 -5.73 -8.67 -9.61
N GLN A 134 -4.42 -8.48 -9.83
CA GLN A 134 -3.94 -8.00 -11.13
C GLN A 134 -4.49 -8.88 -12.26
N LYS A 135 -5.01 -8.23 -13.29
CA LYS A 135 -5.61 -8.93 -14.44
C LYS A 135 -4.51 -9.67 -15.23
N PRO A 136 -4.68 -10.98 -15.52
CA PRO A 136 -3.68 -11.75 -16.28
C PRO A 136 -3.36 -11.16 -17.67
N SER A 137 -4.28 -10.40 -18.26
CA SER A 137 -4.07 -9.67 -19.52
C SER A 137 -2.96 -8.63 -19.44
N THR A 138 -2.60 -8.18 -18.24
CA THR A 138 -1.56 -7.18 -17.98
C THR A 138 -0.21 -7.80 -17.59
N ASP A 139 -0.10 -9.13 -17.61
CA ASP A 139 1.15 -9.82 -17.33
C ASP A 139 2.18 -9.55 -18.43
N THR A 140 3.45 -9.49 -18.02
CA THR A 140 4.59 -9.29 -18.92
C THR A 140 5.30 -10.59 -19.21
N ILE A 141 5.89 -10.70 -20.41
CA ILE A 141 6.72 -11.84 -20.76
C ILE A 141 8.06 -11.74 -19.99
N ALA A 142 8.42 -12.82 -19.28
CA ALA A 142 9.72 -12.90 -18.66
C ALA A 142 10.83 -13.04 -19.73
N VAL A 143 11.91 -12.27 -19.57
CA VAL A 143 13.08 -12.32 -20.46
C VAL A 143 14.36 -12.61 -19.67
N ASP A 144 15.37 -13.12 -20.36
CA ASP A 144 16.72 -13.26 -19.82
C ASP A 144 17.49 -11.92 -19.83
N PRO A 145 18.74 -11.87 -19.35
CA PRO A 145 19.57 -10.66 -19.39
C PRO A 145 19.86 -10.11 -20.80
N HIS A 146 19.59 -10.87 -21.86
CA HIS A 146 19.76 -10.47 -23.26
C HIS A 146 18.43 -10.07 -23.91
N ASN A 147 17.36 -9.90 -23.14
CA ASN A 147 15.99 -9.62 -23.62
C ASN A 147 15.38 -10.73 -24.49
N ILE A 148 15.88 -11.96 -24.40
CA ILE A 148 15.28 -13.10 -25.09
C ILE A 148 14.16 -13.68 -24.22
N PRO A 149 12.95 -13.95 -24.79
CA PRO A 149 11.83 -14.49 -24.04
C PRO A 149 12.18 -15.79 -23.32
N PHE A 150 12.04 -15.78 -21.99
CA PHE A 150 12.34 -16.95 -21.16
C PHE A 150 11.26 -18.03 -21.38
N ARG A 151 11.71 -19.28 -21.54
CA ARG A 151 10.83 -20.44 -21.74
C ARG A 151 11.03 -21.42 -20.61
N GLY A 152 9.92 -21.80 -19.99
CA GLY A 152 9.87 -22.83 -18.96
C GLY A 152 9.75 -24.24 -19.55
N ASN A 153 9.29 -25.17 -18.73
CA ASN A 153 9.09 -26.57 -19.14
C ASN A 153 8.14 -26.67 -20.35
N GLY A 154 8.54 -27.49 -21.33
CA GLY A 154 7.78 -27.65 -22.57
C GLY A 154 7.86 -26.45 -23.53
N ALA A 155 8.93 -25.67 -23.45
CA ALA A 155 9.20 -24.50 -24.29
C ALA A 155 8.11 -23.41 -24.26
N ARG A 156 7.22 -23.40 -23.26
CA ARG A 156 6.18 -22.40 -23.09
C ARG A 156 6.77 -21.09 -22.60
N LEU A 157 6.23 -19.97 -23.10
CA LEU A 157 6.56 -18.65 -22.58
C LEU A 157 6.15 -18.53 -21.10
N VAL A 158 6.99 -17.87 -20.31
CA VAL A 158 6.71 -17.57 -18.90
C VAL A 158 6.23 -16.13 -18.81
N PHE A 159 5.04 -15.95 -18.25
CA PHE A 159 4.46 -14.66 -17.95
C PHE A 159 4.63 -14.36 -16.46
N ARG A 160 4.79 -13.10 -16.14
CA ARG A 160 4.95 -12.61 -14.77
C ARG A 160 4.05 -11.39 -14.54
N PRO A 161 3.56 -11.18 -13.31
CA PRO A 161 2.87 -9.96 -12.97
C PRO A 161 3.67 -8.73 -13.40
N GLY A 162 2.99 -7.78 -14.02
CA GLY A 162 3.58 -6.51 -14.43
C GLY A 162 3.86 -5.59 -13.23
N GLY A 163 4.52 -4.45 -13.51
CA GLY A 163 4.73 -3.39 -12.53
C GLY A 163 3.43 -2.61 -12.23
N HIS A 164 3.57 -1.48 -11.53
CA HIS A 164 2.44 -0.65 -11.11
C HIS A 164 1.51 -0.22 -12.25
N GLY A 165 2.05 0.00 -13.46
CA GLY A 165 1.22 0.33 -14.64
C GLY A 165 0.21 -0.75 -15.00
N ALA A 166 0.48 -2.03 -14.68
CA ALA A 166 -0.43 -3.13 -14.89
C ALA A 166 -1.69 -3.05 -14.00
N LEU A 167 -1.66 -2.25 -12.94
CA LEU A 167 -2.79 -2.05 -12.03
C LEU A 167 -3.73 -0.91 -12.48
N LEU A 168 -3.46 -0.26 -13.61
CA LEU A 168 -4.30 0.82 -14.11
C LEU A 168 -5.73 0.35 -14.41
N GLU A 169 -5.90 -0.86 -14.94
CA GLU A 169 -7.21 -1.43 -15.15
C GLU A 169 -7.97 -1.70 -13.84
N ASN A 170 -7.28 -2.20 -12.82
CA ASN A 170 -7.86 -2.38 -11.49
C ASN A 170 -8.29 -1.05 -10.87
N LEU A 171 -7.47 0.00 -11.03
CA LEU A 171 -7.79 1.35 -10.57
C LEU A 171 -9.04 1.90 -11.28
N ASN A 172 -9.13 1.71 -12.58
CA ASN A 172 -10.23 2.20 -13.39
C ASN A 172 -11.57 1.51 -13.04
N ASP A 173 -11.52 0.26 -12.58
CA ASP A 173 -12.71 -0.49 -12.15
C ASP A 173 -13.32 0.05 -10.84
N LEU A 174 -12.60 0.86 -10.06
CA LEU A 174 -13.07 1.34 -8.74
C LEU A 174 -14.18 2.39 -8.83
N GLN A 175 -14.29 3.11 -9.95
CA GLN A 175 -15.32 4.12 -10.20
C GLN A 175 -15.46 5.16 -9.08
N GLY A 176 -14.36 5.50 -8.39
CA GLY A 176 -14.35 6.53 -7.36
C GLY A 176 -14.16 7.92 -7.93
N ASP A 177 -14.83 8.93 -7.36
CA ASP A 177 -14.66 10.34 -7.75
C ASP A 177 -13.25 10.84 -7.41
N ILE A 178 -12.72 10.44 -6.26
CA ILE A 178 -11.34 10.72 -5.84
C ILE A 178 -10.73 9.46 -5.24
N ILE A 179 -9.54 9.10 -5.70
CA ILE A 179 -8.83 7.91 -5.25
C ILE A 179 -7.44 8.30 -4.75
N PHE A 180 -7.15 7.99 -3.49
CA PHE A 180 -5.81 8.09 -2.91
C PHE A 180 -5.02 6.82 -3.19
N ILE A 181 -3.98 6.91 -4.00
CA ILE A 181 -3.13 5.76 -4.34
C ILE A 181 -1.91 5.75 -3.43
N LYS A 182 -1.61 4.57 -2.86
CA LYS A 182 -0.40 4.34 -2.05
C LYS A 182 0.18 2.96 -2.31
N ASN A 183 1.51 2.84 -2.27
CA ASN A 183 2.17 1.54 -2.19
C ASN A 183 1.97 0.95 -0.81
N ILE A 184 1.90 -0.39 -0.72
CA ILE A 184 1.62 -1.10 0.53
C ILE A 184 2.64 -0.79 1.63
N ASP A 185 3.89 -0.56 1.28
CA ASP A 185 4.99 -0.27 2.19
C ASP A 185 5.24 1.23 2.45
N ASN A 186 4.45 2.11 1.82
CA ASN A 186 4.57 3.55 2.04
C ASN A 186 3.69 3.98 3.24
N VAL A 187 4.06 3.52 4.42
CA VAL A 187 3.37 3.75 5.68
C VAL A 187 4.32 4.32 6.73
N LEU A 188 3.79 5.14 7.62
CA LEU A 188 4.53 5.78 8.70
C LEU A 188 3.97 5.33 10.06
N PRO A 189 4.78 5.31 11.14
CA PRO A 189 4.26 5.16 12.50
C PRO A 189 3.47 6.41 12.93
N ASP A 190 2.53 6.24 13.87
CA ASP A 190 1.57 7.29 14.30
C ASP A 190 2.24 8.64 14.62
N ARG A 191 3.41 8.64 15.25
CA ARG A 191 4.17 9.85 15.58
C ARG A 191 4.56 10.72 14.38
N LEU A 192 4.56 10.16 13.18
CA LEU A 192 4.95 10.85 11.93
C LEU A 192 3.77 11.07 10.97
N LYS A 193 2.56 10.59 11.29
CA LYS A 193 1.42 10.65 10.37
C LYS A 193 0.75 12.01 10.26
N ALA A 194 0.92 12.89 11.25
CA ALA A 194 0.22 14.18 11.29
C ALA A 194 0.39 14.99 10.01
N ASP A 195 1.62 15.08 9.47
CA ASP A 195 1.89 15.78 8.22
C ASP A 195 1.27 15.07 7.02
N THR A 196 1.31 13.72 7.00
CA THR A 196 0.64 12.94 5.94
C THR A 196 -0.84 13.25 5.88
N TYR A 197 -1.54 13.27 7.00
CA TYR A 197 -2.96 13.61 7.07
C TYR A 197 -3.22 15.04 6.59
N ARG A 198 -2.44 15.98 7.08
CA ARG A 198 -2.56 17.40 6.73
C ARG A 198 -2.39 17.62 5.23
N TYR A 199 -1.30 17.12 4.64
CA TYR A 199 -1.02 17.32 3.22
C TYR A 199 -1.97 16.54 2.31
N LYS A 200 -2.42 15.36 2.70
CA LYS A 200 -3.44 14.61 1.93
C LYS A 200 -4.76 15.36 1.87
N LYS A 201 -5.25 15.86 3.00
CA LYS A 201 -6.46 16.69 3.06
C LYS A 201 -6.33 17.98 2.26
N LEU A 202 -5.18 18.65 2.33
CA LEU A 202 -4.89 19.87 1.60
C LEU A 202 -4.88 19.65 0.08
N LEU A 203 -4.18 18.62 -0.38
CA LEU A 203 -4.12 18.27 -1.80
C LEU A 203 -5.50 17.87 -2.34
N CYS A 204 -6.27 17.10 -1.58
CA CYS A 204 -7.63 16.75 -1.95
C CYS A 204 -8.53 17.99 -2.05
N GLY A 205 -8.50 18.87 -1.07
CA GLY A 205 -9.27 20.12 -1.09
C GLY A 205 -8.90 21.02 -2.28
N TYR A 206 -7.61 21.12 -2.59
CA TYR A 206 -7.14 21.87 -3.74
C TYR A 206 -7.57 21.24 -5.08
N LEU A 207 -7.52 19.91 -5.18
CA LEU A 207 -8.02 19.18 -6.35
C LEU A 207 -9.51 19.43 -6.58
N LEU A 208 -10.32 19.36 -5.52
CA LEU A 208 -11.77 19.64 -5.60
C LEU A 208 -12.05 21.07 -6.04
N GLN A 209 -11.31 22.03 -5.52
CA GLN A 209 -11.42 23.43 -5.94
C GLN A 209 -11.10 23.59 -7.43
N LEU A 210 -9.98 23.03 -7.91
CA LEU A 210 -9.60 23.07 -9.31
C LEU A 210 -10.66 22.42 -10.21
N GLN A 211 -11.17 21.26 -9.80
CA GLN A 211 -12.23 20.55 -10.55
C GLN A 211 -13.48 21.42 -10.70
N GLN A 212 -13.92 22.07 -9.61
CA GLN A 212 -15.06 22.97 -9.63
C GLN A 212 -14.82 24.18 -10.54
N GLU A 213 -13.63 24.80 -10.49
CA GLU A 213 -13.26 25.94 -11.34
C GLU A 213 -13.22 25.51 -12.82
N ILE A 214 -12.70 24.32 -13.15
CA ILE A 214 -12.68 23.77 -14.50
C ILE A 214 -14.10 23.56 -15.01
N PHE A 215 -14.96 22.87 -14.27
CA PHE A 215 -16.33 22.57 -14.70
C PHE A 215 -17.15 23.85 -14.87
N SER A 216 -17.03 24.80 -13.95
CA SER A 216 -17.67 26.10 -14.06
C SER A 216 -17.19 26.89 -15.30
N SER A 217 -15.91 26.82 -15.63
CA SER A 217 -15.37 27.46 -16.82
C SER A 217 -15.89 26.82 -18.11
N ILE A 218 -15.95 25.48 -18.15
CA ILE A 218 -16.53 24.75 -19.30
C ILE A 218 -18.00 25.11 -19.48
N GLU A 219 -18.81 25.07 -18.42
CA GLU A 219 -20.23 25.40 -18.48
C GLU A 219 -20.47 26.83 -19.01
N ARG A 220 -19.66 27.80 -18.57
CA ARG A 220 -19.74 29.19 -19.05
C ARG A 220 -19.33 29.32 -20.51
N LEU A 221 -18.33 28.57 -20.99
CA LEU A 221 -17.89 28.58 -22.38
C LEU A 221 -18.91 27.90 -23.32
N GLU A 222 -19.60 26.86 -22.85
CA GLU A 222 -20.62 26.15 -23.61
C GLU A 222 -21.98 26.88 -23.63
N SER A 223 -22.16 27.86 -22.78
CA SER A 223 -23.37 28.62 -22.71
C SER A 223 -23.58 29.46 -23.98
N SER A 224 -24.83 29.65 -24.42
CA SER A 224 -25.19 30.50 -25.55
C SER A 224 -24.87 31.98 -25.37
N SER A 225 -24.48 32.39 -24.15
CA SER A 225 -24.05 33.75 -23.80
C SER A 225 -22.54 33.89 -23.67
N SER A 226 -21.76 32.95 -24.22
CA SER A 226 -20.30 33.02 -24.20
C SER A 226 -19.83 34.29 -24.90
N THR A 227 -19.04 35.10 -24.16
CA THR A 227 -18.50 36.38 -24.65
C THR A 227 -16.98 36.28 -24.76
N GLU A 228 -16.38 37.20 -25.49
CA GLU A 228 -14.91 37.34 -25.57
C GLU A 228 -14.28 37.40 -24.16
N GLN A 229 -14.95 38.07 -23.23
CA GLN A 229 -14.49 38.13 -21.83
C GLN A 229 -14.43 36.75 -21.17
N VAL A 230 -15.44 35.89 -21.38
CA VAL A 230 -15.47 34.51 -20.84
C VAL A 230 -14.33 33.69 -21.41
N ILE A 231 -14.03 33.88 -22.71
CA ILE A 231 -12.90 33.19 -23.37
C ILE A 231 -11.58 33.63 -22.73
N GLN A 232 -11.36 34.93 -22.54
CA GLN A 232 -10.14 35.47 -21.95
C GLN A 232 -9.96 35.02 -20.47
N GLU A 233 -11.04 34.97 -19.69
CA GLU A 233 -11.01 34.43 -18.33
C GLU A 233 -10.62 32.94 -18.33
N GLY A 234 -11.15 32.14 -19.25
CA GLY A 234 -10.77 30.73 -19.43
C GLY A 234 -9.31 30.55 -19.80
N LEU A 235 -8.79 31.36 -20.73
CA LEU A 235 -7.36 31.33 -21.10
C LEU A 235 -6.47 31.71 -19.93
N SER A 236 -6.80 32.78 -19.19
CA SER A 236 -6.06 33.17 -17.99
C SER A 236 -6.06 32.07 -16.92
N PHE A 237 -7.21 31.40 -16.71
CA PHE A 237 -7.30 30.27 -15.79
C PHE A 237 -6.36 29.12 -16.21
N VAL A 238 -6.35 28.74 -17.48
CA VAL A 238 -5.47 27.68 -18.00
C VAL A 238 -4.00 28.05 -17.83
N GLN A 239 -3.64 29.30 -18.11
CA GLN A 239 -2.26 29.77 -18.01
C GLN A 239 -1.81 29.90 -16.55
N ASP A 240 -2.60 30.58 -15.70
CA ASP A 240 -2.19 30.96 -14.36
C ASP A 240 -2.33 29.83 -13.33
N LYS A 241 -3.40 29.01 -13.48
CA LYS A 241 -3.71 27.94 -12.52
C LYS A 241 -3.21 26.57 -12.94
N LEU A 242 -3.30 26.25 -14.22
CA LEU A 242 -2.88 24.94 -14.73
C LEU A 242 -1.46 24.97 -15.29
N SER A 243 -0.83 26.15 -15.40
CA SER A 243 0.50 26.33 -15.97
C SER A 243 0.64 25.75 -17.40
N LEU A 244 -0.44 25.73 -18.14
CA LEU A 244 -0.47 25.30 -19.54
C LEU A 244 -0.36 26.53 -20.45
N ILE A 245 0.42 26.39 -21.50
CA ILE A 245 0.52 27.41 -22.57
C ILE A 245 -0.51 27.01 -23.62
N PRO A 246 -1.58 27.82 -23.84
CA PRO A 246 -2.59 27.50 -24.85
C PRO A 246 -2.07 27.64 -26.28
#